data_c9e3afbe07394f5b0cc99af6350031a9
#
_entry.id   c9e3afbe07394f5b0cc99af6350031a9
#
_cell.length_a   1.000
_cell.length_b   1.000
_cell.length_c   1.000
_cell.angle_alpha   90.00
_cell.angle_beta   90.00
_cell.angle_gamma   90.00
#
_symmetry.space_group_name_H-M   'P 1'
#
loop_
_entity.id
_entity.type
_entity.pdbx_description
1 polymer ?
#
loop_
_entity_poly.entity_id
_entity_poly.type
_entity_poly.pdbx_seq_one_letter_code
_entity_poly.pdbx_strand_id
1 'polypeptide(L)'
;MDLLKLSGICPIIADAETDAAVPAAAALVEGGVPVVEVLMRNEKSRINIKNIATELPGVQVGAGSVLNLDLAKEAYDLGAKFMVMPGFSREVIEFCIDKHIPVLPGCVTPTEIMAALDYGINIVKFFPVYQMGGLDTLKQLNNGPFSMIQFVVTGGLDSRNFLPLMTWKNVLAAGGDWMFQDFNALAGRNYKQITYNIRKSVNEVLDIRANIK
;
A
#
# COMPACT_ATOMS: atom_id res chain seq x y z
N MET A 1 5.17 -7.26 4.75
CA MET A 1 3.86 -6.95 5.38
C MET A 1 3.99 -6.42 6.82
N ASP A 2 5.02 -6.81 7.57
CA ASP A 2 5.19 -6.35 8.95
C ASP A 2 5.42 -4.84 9.09
N LEU A 3 6.10 -4.21 8.14
CA LEU A 3 6.28 -2.76 8.11
C LEU A 3 4.94 -2.01 8.01
N LEU A 4 3.98 -2.53 7.23
CA LEU A 4 2.63 -1.96 7.15
C LEU A 4 1.85 -2.13 8.45
N LYS A 5 2.07 -3.24 9.16
CA LYS A 5 1.48 -3.45 10.51
C LYS A 5 2.00 -2.42 11.50
N LEU A 6 3.28 -2.14 11.48
CA LEU A 6 3.92 -1.21 12.41
C LEU A 6 3.46 0.24 12.16
N SER A 7 3.55 0.71 10.92
CA SER A 7 3.22 2.09 10.58
C SER A 7 1.71 2.36 10.42
N GLY A 8 0.95 1.34 9.98
CA GLY A 8 -0.46 1.50 9.60
C GLY A 8 -0.68 2.34 8.34
N ILE A 9 0.37 2.70 7.63
CA ILE A 9 0.32 3.51 6.42
C ILE A 9 1.10 2.81 5.30
N CYS A 10 0.52 2.80 4.10
CA CYS A 10 1.18 2.41 2.85
C CYS A 10 1.27 3.64 1.94
N PRO A 11 2.40 4.37 1.93
CA PRO A 11 2.59 5.50 1.03
C PRO A 11 2.54 5.05 -0.43
N ILE A 12 1.81 5.80 -1.28
CA ILE A 12 1.63 5.48 -2.70
C ILE A 12 2.16 6.64 -3.55
N ILE A 13 3.22 6.41 -4.31
CA ILE A 13 3.64 7.31 -5.38
C ILE A 13 2.81 6.97 -6.63
N ALA A 14 1.79 7.78 -6.88
CA ALA A 14 0.90 7.60 -8.04
C ALA A 14 1.55 8.12 -9.33
N ASP A 15 2.25 9.24 -9.25
CA ASP A 15 3.07 9.83 -10.30
C ASP A 15 4.17 10.69 -9.66
N ALA A 16 5.40 10.57 -10.17
CA ALA A 16 6.53 11.39 -9.75
C ALA A 16 7.54 11.51 -10.88
N GLU A 17 8.18 12.67 -11.00
CA GLU A 17 9.34 12.84 -11.84
C GLU A 17 10.48 11.94 -11.35
N THR A 18 11.29 11.45 -12.28
CA THR A 18 12.31 10.42 -11.99
C THR A 18 13.38 10.89 -11.00
N ASP A 19 13.65 12.17 -10.96
CA ASP A 19 14.59 12.80 -10.02
C ASP A 19 13.97 13.14 -8.65
N ALA A 20 12.65 13.01 -8.51
CA ALA A 20 11.92 13.30 -7.27
C ALA A 20 11.60 12.03 -6.45
N ALA A 21 11.53 10.86 -7.08
CA ALA A 21 11.05 9.63 -6.42
C ALA A 21 12.00 9.13 -5.33
N VAL A 22 13.31 9.09 -5.58
CA VAL A 22 14.30 8.64 -4.59
C VAL A 22 14.35 9.59 -3.38
N PRO A 23 14.46 10.92 -3.52
CA PRO A 23 14.37 11.83 -2.39
C PRO A 23 13.04 11.74 -1.62
N ALA A 24 11.92 11.50 -2.32
CA ALA A 24 10.63 11.32 -1.66
C ALA A 24 10.60 10.04 -0.81
N ALA A 25 11.13 8.93 -1.34
CA ALA A 25 11.24 7.68 -0.59
C ALA A 25 12.19 7.82 0.61
N ALA A 26 13.30 8.56 0.48
CA ALA A 26 14.18 8.87 1.59
C ALA A 26 13.46 9.67 2.69
N ALA A 27 12.62 10.63 2.33
CA ALA A 27 11.81 11.41 3.26
C ALA A 27 10.79 10.53 4.05
N LEU A 28 10.27 9.46 3.43
CA LEU A 28 9.44 8.48 4.14
C LEU A 28 10.24 7.71 5.20
N VAL A 29 11.48 7.32 4.89
CA VAL A 29 12.38 6.66 5.86
C VAL A 29 12.64 7.56 7.06
N GLU A 30 12.97 8.84 6.82
CA GLU A 30 13.15 9.84 7.88
C GLU A 30 11.88 10.01 8.73
N GLY A 31 10.71 9.83 8.13
CA GLY A 31 9.40 9.85 8.78
C GLY A 31 9.04 8.55 9.51
N GLY A 32 9.89 7.51 9.43
CA GLY A 32 9.70 6.23 10.12
C GLY A 32 8.99 5.16 9.28
N VAL A 33 8.81 5.37 7.98
CA VAL A 33 8.10 4.43 7.08
C VAL A 33 8.99 4.01 5.91
N PRO A 34 9.82 2.96 6.07
CA PRO A 34 10.71 2.48 5.01
C PRO A 34 9.97 1.57 3.99
N VAL A 35 8.76 1.94 3.60
CA VAL A 35 7.95 1.23 2.59
C VAL A 35 7.28 2.23 1.67
N VAL A 36 7.18 1.90 0.38
CA VAL A 36 6.48 2.72 -0.60
C VAL A 36 5.94 1.85 -1.74
N GLU A 37 4.69 2.07 -2.13
CA GLU A 37 4.08 1.52 -3.35
C GLU A 37 4.26 2.53 -4.49
N VAL A 38 4.81 2.11 -5.64
CA VAL A 38 4.87 2.92 -6.86
C VAL A 38 3.94 2.33 -7.90
N LEU A 39 3.00 3.13 -8.41
CA LEU A 39 2.00 2.62 -9.37
C LEU A 39 2.62 2.49 -10.76
N MET A 40 2.65 1.27 -11.30
CA MET A 40 3.21 0.97 -12.63
C MET A 40 2.29 1.38 -13.77
N ARG A 41 2.11 2.68 -13.97
CA ARG A 41 1.18 3.24 -14.97
C ARG A 41 1.86 3.84 -16.20
N ASN A 42 3.15 4.17 -16.10
CA ASN A 42 3.93 4.82 -17.15
C ASN A 42 5.41 4.47 -17.06
N GLU A 43 6.21 4.92 -18.01
CA GLU A 43 7.65 4.65 -18.06
C GLU A 43 8.41 5.24 -16.86
N LYS A 44 8.02 6.44 -16.39
CA LYS A 44 8.65 7.07 -15.21
C LYS A 44 8.53 6.18 -13.97
N SER A 45 7.38 5.52 -13.78
CA SER A 45 7.16 4.65 -12.62
C SER A 45 8.11 3.45 -12.62
N ARG A 46 8.45 2.91 -13.77
CA ARG A 46 9.44 1.82 -13.93
C ARG A 46 10.84 2.28 -13.50
N ILE A 47 11.24 3.45 -14.00
CA ILE A 47 12.50 4.09 -13.62
C ILE A 47 12.53 4.35 -12.10
N ASN A 48 11.43 4.83 -11.54
CA ASN A 48 11.30 5.15 -10.12
C ASN A 48 11.45 3.90 -9.24
N ILE A 49 10.80 2.78 -9.59
CA ILE A 49 10.98 1.51 -8.86
C ILE A 49 12.44 1.09 -8.88
N LYS A 50 13.07 1.07 -10.06
CA LYS A 50 14.47 0.68 -10.22
C LYS A 50 15.41 1.56 -9.40
N ASN A 51 15.25 2.88 -9.50
CA ASN A 51 16.11 3.83 -8.79
C ASN A 51 15.96 3.69 -7.26
N ILE A 52 14.72 3.62 -6.75
CA ILE A 52 14.49 3.42 -5.30
C ILE A 52 15.09 2.09 -4.84
N ALA A 53 14.88 1.00 -5.58
CA ALA A 53 15.42 -0.32 -5.23
C ALA A 53 16.95 -0.34 -5.19
N THR A 54 17.60 0.42 -6.08
CA THR A 54 19.07 0.47 -6.22
C THR A 54 19.72 1.44 -5.23
N GLU A 55 19.16 2.65 -5.10
CA GLU A 55 19.78 3.73 -4.32
C GLU A 55 19.40 3.69 -2.83
N LEU A 56 18.25 3.07 -2.49
CA LEU A 56 17.75 2.95 -1.13
C LEU A 56 17.47 1.48 -0.75
N PRO A 57 18.50 0.63 -0.61
CA PRO A 57 18.33 -0.81 -0.39
C PRO A 57 17.57 -1.15 0.90
N GLY A 58 17.50 -0.22 1.87
CA GLY A 58 16.72 -0.36 3.10
C GLY A 58 15.22 -0.08 2.92
N VAL A 59 14.80 0.47 1.78
CA VAL A 59 13.39 0.74 1.47
C VAL A 59 12.75 -0.49 0.84
N GLN A 60 11.57 -0.85 1.33
CA GLN A 60 10.71 -1.84 0.68
C GLN A 60 9.88 -1.15 -0.40
N VAL A 61 10.44 -1.02 -1.60
CA VAL A 61 9.67 -0.52 -2.75
C VAL A 61 8.81 -1.63 -3.34
N GLY A 62 7.53 -1.39 -3.49
CA GLY A 62 6.59 -2.29 -4.13
C GLY A 62 6.02 -1.72 -5.41
N ALA A 63 5.56 -2.62 -6.28
CA ALA A 63 4.86 -2.27 -7.50
C ALA A 63 3.34 -2.33 -7.28
N GLY A 64 2.66 -1.22 -7.52
CA GLY A 64 1.21 -1.13 -7.53
C GLY A 64 0.63 -1.11 -8.94
N SER A 65 -0.69 -1.29 -9.05
CA SER A 65 -1.39 -1.42 -10.34
C SER A 65 -0.88 -2.58 -11.21
N VAL A 66 -0.42 -3.66 -10.58
CA VAL A 66 0.00 -4.87 -11.29
C VAL A 66 -1.24 -5.61 -11.79
N LEU A 67 -1.49 -5.57 -13.10
CA LEU A 67 -2.72 -6.07 -13.72
C LEU A 67 -2.59 -7.47 -14.30
N ASN A 68 -1.38 -7.90 -14.62
CA ASN A 68 -1.11 -9.16 -15.30
C ASN A 68 0.29 -9.68 -14.99
N LEU A 69 0.57 -10.90 -15.46
CA LEU A 69 1.83 -11.60 -15.24
C LEU A 69 3.05 -10.86 -15.82
N ASP A 70 2.90 -10.22 -16.99
CA ASP A 70 4.02 -9.52 -17.63
C ASP A 70 4.46 -8.32 -16.80
N LEU A 71 3.50 -7.53 -16.28
CA LEU A 71 3.80 -6.44 -15.34
C LEU A 71 4.41 -6.95 -14.03
N ALA A 72 3.99 -8.12 -13.54
CA ALA A 72 4.58 -8.71 -12.33
C ALA A 72 6.04 -9.11 -12.53
N LYS A 73 6.36 -9.74 -13.67
CA LYS A 73 7.73 -10.10 -14.04
C LYS A 73 8.60 -8.85 -14.19
N GLU A 74 8.11 -7.86 -14.94
CA GLU A 74 8.81 -6.60 -15.11
C GLU A 74 9.10 -5.91 -13.77
N ALA A 75 8.10 -5.82 -12.89
CA ALA A 75 8.28 -5.23 -11.56
C ALA A 75 9.32 -5.98 -10.72
N TYR A 76 9.32 -7.31 -10.81
CA TYR A 76 10.32 -8.15 -10.15
C TYR A 76 11.73 -7.86 -10.64
N ASP A 77 11.92 -7.80 -11.96
CA ASP A 77 13.22 -7.51 -12.58
C ASP A 77 13.72 -6.10 -12.27
N LEU A 78 12.80 -5.14 -12.06
CA LEU A 78 13.13 -3.79 -11.59
C LEU A 78 13.48 -3.72 -10.09
N GLY A 79 13.34 -4.80 -9.35
CA GLY A 79 13.70 -4.91 -7.95
C GLY A 79 12.57 -4.63 -6.94
N ALA A 80 11.31 -4.65 -7.39
CA ALA A 80 10.17 -4.54 -6.48
C ALA A 80 10.17 -5.67 -5.43
N LYS A 81 9.91 -5.31 -4.17
CA LYS A 81 9.95 -6.22 -3.02
C LYS A 81 8.58 -6.77 -2.64
N PHE A 82 7.50 -6.20 -3.16
CA PHE A 82 6.13 -6.70 -3.03
C PHE A 82 5.28 -6.22 -4.21
N MET A 83 4.16 -6.90 -4.44
CA MET A 83 3.22 -6.59 -5.52
C MET A 83 1.86 -6.23 -4.95
N VAL A 84 1.22 -5.21 -5.54
CA VAL A 84 -0.13 -4.79 -5.18
C VAL A 84 -1.01 -4.77 -6.42
N MET A 85 -2.12 -5.49 -6.35
CA MET A 85 -3.08 -5.61 -7.45
C MET A 85 -4.38 -4.87 -7.13
N PRO A 86 -5.05 -4.27 -8.13
CA PRO A 86 -6.37 -3.67 -7.90
C PRO A 86 -7.50 -4.71 -7.80
N GLY A 87 -7.28 -5.92 -8.26
CA GLY A 87 -8.19 -7.05 -8.26
C GLY A 87 -7.43 -8.36 -8.03
N PHE A 88 -8.09 -9.50 -8.27
CA PHE A 88 -7.52 -10.83 -8.10
C PHE A 88 -7.00 -11.38 -9.44
N SER A 89 -5.75 -11.80 -9.50
CA SER A 89 -5.17 -12.54 -10.63
C SER A 89 -4.41 -13.75 -10.12
N ARG A 90 -4.88 -14.94 -10.51
CA ARG A 90 -4.24 -16.21 -10.16
C ARG A 90 -2.78 -16.26 -10.62
N GLU A 91 -2.53 -15.93 -11.87
CA GLU A 91 -1.19 -16.00 -12.49
C GLU A 91 -0.17 -15.11 -11.76
N VAL A 92 -0.58 -13.90 -11.37
CA VAL A 92 0.28 -12.98 -10.61
C VAL A 92 0.56 -13.54 -9.21
N ILE A 93 -0.45 -14.09 -8.54
CA ILE A 93 -0.30 -14.67 -7.19
C ILE A 93 0.66 -15.87 -7.25
N GLU A 94 0.45 -16.80 -8.17
CA GLU A 94 1.31 -17.98 -8.35
C GLU A 94 2.76 -17.59 -8.65
N PHE A 95 2.98 -16.60 -9.50
CA PHE A 95 4.30 -16.04 -9.77
C PHE A 95 4.94 -15.44 -8.49
N CYS A 96 4.20 -14.66 -7.73
CA CYS A 96 4.71 -14.06 -6.49
C CYS A 96 5.08 -15.12 -5.45
N ILE A 97 4.27 -16.18 -5.33
CA ILE A 97 4.56 -17.32 -4.44
C ILE A 97 5.83 -18.04 -4.89
N ASP A 98 5.99 -18.34 -6.19
CA ASP A 98 7.20 -18.96 -6.75
C ASP A 98 8.45 -18.13 -6.48
N LYS A 99 8.35 -16.81 -6.59
CA LYS A 99 9.46 -15.87 -6.33
C LYS A 99 9.63 -15.49 -4.85
N HIS A 100 8.80 -16.01 -3.96
CA HIS A 100 8.80 -15.67 -2.54
C HIS A 100 8.64 -14.17 -2.25
N ILE A 101 7.85 -13.47 -3.08
CA ILE A 101 7.54 -12.06 -2.91
C ILE A 101 6.13 -11.89 -2.31
N PRO A 102 5.96 -11.02 -1.30
CA PRO A 102 4.66 -10.69 -0.78
C PRO A 102 3.74 -10.12 -1.88
N VAL A 103 2.49 -10.57 -1.91
CA VAL A 103 1.47 -10.08 -2.84
C VAL A 103 0.23 -9.64 -2.07
N LEU A 104 -0.35 -8.52 -2.50
CA LEU A 104 -1.55 -7.93 -1.92
C LEU A 104 -2.65 -7.89 -3.01
N PRO A 105 -3.48 -8.95 -3.13
CA PRO A 105 -4.56 -8.98 -4.10
C PRO A 105 -5.71 -8.05 -3.71
N GLY A 106 -6.35 -7.43 -4.70
CA GLY A 106 -7.60 -6.69 -4.51
C GLY A 106 -8.76 -7.66 -4.35
N CYS A 107 -9.47 -7.57 -3.21
CA CYS A 107 -10.64 -8.40 -2.91
C CYS A 107 -11.70 -7.54 -2.23
N VAL A 108 -12.89 -7.46 -2.86
CA VAL A 108 -14.04 -6.71 -2.33
C VAL A 108 -15.29 -7.58 -2.17
N THR A 109 -15.25 -8.81 -2.67
CA THR A 109 -16.34 -9.78 -2.60
C THR A 109 -15.94 -11.04 -1.83
N PRO A 110 -16.90 -11.77 -1.26
CA PRO A 110 -16.64 -13.09 -0.64
C PRO A 110 -15.90 -14.06 -1.57
N THR A 111 -16.25 -14.09 -2.86
CA THR A 111 -15.61 -14.99 -3.84
C THR A 111 -14.11 -14.69 -4.00
N GLU A 112 -13.73 -13.41 -4.10
CA GLU A 112 -12.34 -13.02 -4.21
C GLU A 112 -11.56 -13.30 -2.93
N ILE A 113 -12.20 -13.10 -1.75
CA ILE A 113 -11.61 -13.43 -0.45
C ILE A 113 -11.36 -14.94 -0.33
N MET A 114 -12.34 -15.78 -0.72
CA MET A 114 -12.17 -17.23 -0.74
C MET A 114 -11.01 -17.64 -1.65
N ALA A 115 -10.95 -17.08 -2.86
CA ALA A 115 -9.85 -17.34 -3.79
C ALA A 115 -8.48 -16.94 -3.22
N ALA A 116 -8.39 -15.85 -2.46
CA ALA A 116 -7.15 -15.46 -1.78
C ALA A 116 -6.76 -16.45 -0.67
N LEU A 117 -7.76 -16.92 0.10
CA LEU A 117 -7.56 -17.90 1.17
C LEU A 117 -7.06 -19.26 0.64
N ASP A 118 -7.47 -19.68 -0.58
CA ASP A 118 -6.97 -20.91 -1.22
C ASP A 118 -5.43 -20.88 -1.41
N TYR A 119 -4.84 -19.68 -1.49
CA TYR A 119 -3.38 -19.46 -1.55
C TYR A 119 -2.76 -19.14 -0.18
N GLY A 120 -3.50 -19.24 0.91
CA GLY A 120 -3.04 -18.90 2.25
C GLY A 120 -2.88 -17.38 2.48
N ILE A 121 -3.45 -16.55 1.61
CA ILE A 121 -3.38 -15.08 1.71
C ILE A 121 -4.54 -14.59 2.57
N ASN A 122 -4.22 -14.04 3.74
CA ASN A 122 -5.18 -13.48 4.68
C ASN A 122 -5.09 -11.96 4.85
N ILE A 123 -4.22 -11.30 4.07
CA ILE A 123 -4.13 -9.84 3.99
C ILE A 123 -4.46 -9.45 2.56
N VAL A 124 -5.52 -8.66 2.38
CA VAL A 124 -6.02 -8.27 1.05
C VAL A 124 -6.16 -6.76 0.94
N LYS A 125 -6.05 -6.23 -0.28
CA LYS A 125 -6.37 -4.84 -0.59
C LYS A 125 -7.88 -4.70 -0.75
N PHE A 126 -8.48 -3.70 -0.11
CA PHE A 126 -9.86 -3.30 -0.33
C PHE A 126 -9.91 -1.95 -1.04
N PHE A 127 -10.34 -1.96 -2.30
CA PHE A 127 -10.28 -0.81 -3.20
C PHE A 127 -11.46 -0.81 -4.19
N PRO A 128 -12.09 0.32 -4.45
CA PRO A 128 -11.98 1.62 -3.75
C PRO A 128 -12.83 1.64 -2.47
N VAL A 129 -12.22 1.93 -1.32
CA VAL A 129 -12.81 1.63 0.00
C VAL A 129 -14.15 2.30 0.24
N TYR A 130 -14.27 3.60 0.01
CA TYR A 130 -15.52 4.32 0.30
C TYR A 130 -16.64 3.99 -0.68
N GLN A 131 -16.33 3.84 -1.96
CA GLN A 131 -17.30 3.47 -3.00
C GLN A 131 -17.84 2.05 -2.81
N MET A 132 -17.06 1.18 -2.14
CA MET A 132 -17.43 -0.19 -1.81
C MET A 132 -18.06 -0.31 -0.41
N GLY A 133 -18.51 0.80 0.20
CA GLY A 133 -19.26 0.81 1.45
C GLY A 133 -18.41 1.02 2.73
N GLY A 134 -17.14 1.30 2.59
CA GLY A 134 -16.28 1.72 3.70
C GLY A 134 -16.16 0.69 4.83
N LEU A 135 -16.08 1.20 6.05
CA LEU A 135 -15.86 0.38 7.27
C LEU A 135 -17.03 -0.57 7.55
N ASP A 136 -18.26 -0.20 7.19
CA ASP A 136 -19.43 -1.05 7.44
C ASP A 136 -19.37 -2.31 6.58
N THR A 137 -19.04 -2.21 5.30
CA THR A 137 -18.85 -3.38 4.43
C THR A 137 -17.70 -4.25 4.90
N LEU A 138 -16.56 -3.65 5.28
CA LEU A 138 -15.41 -4.40 5.82
C LEU A 138 -15.79 -5.21 7.07
N LYS A 139 -16.53 -4.61 8.00
CA LYS A 139 -17.02 -5.31 9.20
C LYS A 139 -17.98 -6.43 8.88
N GLN A 140 -18.89 -6.24 7.93
CA GLN A 140 -19.84 -7.28 7.50
C GLN A 140 -19.12 -8.46 6.81
N LEU A 141 -18.16 -8.20 5.93
CA LEU A 141 -17.35 -9.25 5.32
C LEU A 141 -16.56 -10.05 6.36
N ASN A 142 -16.02 -9.38 7.36
CA ASN A 142 -15.21 -10.02 8.41
C ASN A 142 -16.07 -10.71 9.50
N ASN A 143 -17.34 -10.39 9.57
CA ASN A 143 -18.26 -11.01 10.52
C ASN A 143 -18.65 -12.40 10.04
N GLY A 144 -18.13 -13.44 10.69
CA GLY A 144 -18.40 -14.83 10.32
C GLY A 144 -17.18 -15.53 9.71
N PRO A 145 -17.29 -16.14 8.51
CA PRO A 145 -16.25 -17.05 7.99
C PRO A 145 -14.92 -16.37 7.64
N PHE A 146 -14.91 -15.05 7.49
CA PHE A 146 -13.72 -14.30 7.09
C PHE A 146 -13.06 -13.53 8.25
N SER A 147 -13.31 -13.92 9.50
CA SER A 147 -12.79 -13.22 10.70
C SER A 147 -11.26 -13.12 10.75
N MET A 148 -10.52 -13.99 10.04
CA MET A 148 -9.07 -13.98 9.95
C MET A 148 -8.52 -12.97 8.93
N ILE A 149 -9.37 -12.38 8.08
CA ILE A 149 -8.92 -11.46 7.04
C ILE A 149 -8.56 -10.11 7.63
N GLN A 150 -7.42 -9.59 7.19
CA GLN A 150 -6.97 -8.22 7.43
C GLN A 150 -6.97 -7.43 6.12
N PHE A 151 -7.25 -6.14 6.22
CA PHE A 151 -7.42 -5.28 5.05
C PHE A 151 -6.36 -4.18 5.01
N VAL A 152 -5.80 -3.96 3.82
CA VAL A 152 -5.13 -2.71 3.45
C VAL A 152 -6.13 -1.92 2.61
N VAL A 153 -6.61 -0.81 3.15
CA VAL A 153 -7.66 -0.01 2.51
C VAL A 153 -7.06 1.09 1.66
N THR A 154 -7.61 1.28 0.45
CA THR A 154 -7.13 2.31 -0.48
C THR A 154 -8.28 2.89 -1.30
N GLY A 155 -8.01 4.00 -2.01
CA GLY A 155 -8.94 4.64 -2.92
C GLY A 155 -9.63 5.86 -2.34
N GLY A 156 -9.24 7.05 -2.82
CA GLY A 156 -9.79 8.33 -2.39
C GLY A 156 -9.46 8.70 -0.96
N LEU A 157 -8.40 8.13 -0.38
CA LEU A 157 -7.94 8.45 0.96
C LEU A 157 -7.05 9.69 0.96
N ASP A 158 -7.29 10.56 1.93
CA ASP A 158 -6.51 11.75 2.22
C ASP A 158 -6.30 11.92 3.74
N SER A 159 -5.55 12.95 4.15
CA SER A 159 -5.26 13.24 5.57
C SER A 159 -6.50 13.51 6.44
N ARG A 160 -7.67 13.79 5.84
CA ARG A 160 -8.91 14.12 6.55
C ARG A 160 -9.84 12.91 6.74
N ASN A 161 -9.68 11.87 5.90
CA ASN A 161 -10.67 10.80 5.83
C ASN A 161 -10.13 9.39 6.14
N PHE A 162 -8.80 9.16 6.24
CA PHE A 162 -8.27 7.82 6.47
C PHE A 162 -8.41 7.33 7.93
N LEU A 163 -8.34 8.24 8.91
CA LEU A 163 -8.32 7.88 10.33
C LEU A 163 -9.54 7.09 10.82
N PRO A 164 -10.78 7.40 10.41
CA PRO A 164 -11.94 6.60 10.82
C PRO A 164 -11.82 5.12 10.46
N LEU A 165 -11.15 4.78 9.34
CA LEU A 165 -10.94 3.39 8.94
C LEU A 165 -9.97 2.66 9.87
N MET A 166 -9.00 3.40 10.44
CA MET A 166 -7.98 2.84 11.34
C MET A 166 -8.49 2.51 12.75
N THR A 167 -9.73 2.88 13.07
CA THR A 167 -10.38 2.55 14.36
C THR A 167 -10.74 1.09 14.51
N TRP A 168 -10.62 0.29 13.46
CA TRP A 168 -10.92 -1.13 13.49
C TRP A 168 -9.67 -1.99 13.29
N LYS A 169 -9.42 -2.91 14.23
CA LYS A 169 -8.18 -3.71 14.29
C LYS A 169 -7.85 -4.54 13.06
N ASN A 170 -8.87 -4.89 12.24
CA ASN A 170 -8.67 -5.67 11.02
C ASN A 170 -8.31 -4.79 9.81
N VAL A 171 -8.34 -3.46 9.94
CA VAL A 171 -7.69 -2.56 8.99
C VAL A 171 -6.23 -2.42 9.37
N LEU A 172 -5.39 -3.10 8.60
CA LEU A 172 -3.95 -3.19 8.82
C LEU A 172 -3.23 -1.91 8.48
N ALA A 173 -3.58 -1.31 7.34
CA ALA A 173 -3.00 -0.07 6.87
C ALA A 173 -3.96 0.69 5.95
N ALA A 174 -3.79 2.01 5.90
CA ALA A 174 -4.39 2.88 4.89
C ALA A 174 -3.34 3.24 3.83
N GLY A 175 -3.67 3.00 2.56
CA GLY A 175 -2.80 3.32 1.44
C GLY A 175 -3.29 4.56 0.69
N GLY A 176 -2.39 5.50 0.43
CA GLY A 176 -2.69 6.71 -0.30
C GLY A 176 -1.47 7.58 -0.56
N ASP A 177 -1.70 8.72 -1.16
CA ASP A 177 -0.66 9.65 -1.62
C ASP A 177 -0.68 11.01 -0.88
N TRP A 178 -1.52 11.19 0.14
CA TRP A 178 -1.70 12.47 0.82
C TRP A 178 -0.41 13.04 1.41
N MET A 179 0.53 12.20 1.87
CA MET A 179 1.82 12.68 2.37
C MET A 179 2.65 13.39 1.30
N PHE A 180 2.37 13.11 0.03
CA PHE A 180 3.01 13.71 -1.13
C PHE A 180 2.19 14.88 -1.69
N GLN A 181 0.85 14.81 -1.60
CA GLN A 181 -0.08 15.80 -2.15
C GLN A 181 -0.32 16.97 -1.21
N ASP A 182 -0.44 16.71 0.09
CA ASP A 182 -0.68 17.76 1.09
C ASP A 182 0.44 18.81 1.02
N PHE A 183 0.03 20.08 0.92
CA PHE A 183 0.93 21.23 0.74
C PHE A 183 1.77 21.17 -0.54
N ASN A 184 1.30 20.43 -1.55
CA ASN A 184 2.02 20.23 -2.82
C ASN A 184 3.48 19.74 -2.62
N ALA A 185 3.68 18.89 -1.62
CA ALA A 185 5.01 18.56 -1.11
C ALA A 185 5.92 17.87 -2.15
N LEU A 186 5.38 16.92 -2.91
CA LEU A 186 6.17 16.20 -3.93
C LEU A 186 6.46 17.09 -5.14
N ALA A 187 5.43 17.73 -5.71
CA ALA A 187 5.60 18.58 -6.87
C ALA A 187 6.45 19.82 -6.57
N GLY A 188 6.35 20.36 -5.35
CA GLY A 188 7.19 21.44 -4.85
C GLY A 188 8.58 21.02 -4.35
N ARG A 189 8.90 19.71 -4.44
CA ARG A 189 10.15 19.12 -3.94
C ARG A 189 10.46 19.44 -2.47
N ASN A 190 9.40 19.61 -1.67
CA ASN A 190 9.51 19.87 -0.25
C ASN A 190 9.55 18.54 0.54
N TYR A 191 10.67 17.86 0.51
CA TYR A 191 10.86 16.57 1.14
C TYR A 191 10.73 16.62 2.67
N LYS A 192 11.09 17.75 3.31
CA LYS A 192 10.83 17.96 4.75
C LYS A 192 9.33 17.94 5.08
N GLN A 193 8.52 18.46 4.17
CA GLN A 193 7.06 18.41 4.34
C GLN A 193 6.55 16.97 4.20
N ILE A 194 7.11 16.17 3.29
CA ILE A 194 6.79 14.74 3.18
C ILE A 194 7.12 14.02 4.48
N THR A 195 8.33 14.23 5.04
CA THR A 195 8.74 13.67 6.34
C THR A 195 7.78 14.06 7.46
N TYR A 196 7.36 15.32 7.49
CA TYR A 196 6.39 15.80 8.48
C TYR A 196 5.03 15.14 8.31
N ASN A 197 4.48 15.12 7.10
CA ASN A 197 3.16 14.57 6.77
C ASN A 197 3.06 13.09 7.13
N ILE A 198 4.07 12.29 6.75
CA ILE A 198 4.06 10.85 7.05
C ILE A 198 4.22 10.58 8.54
N ARG A 199 5.12 11.29 9.24
CA ARG A 199 5.30 11.15 10.69
C ARG A 199 4.03 11.51 11.45
N LYS A 200 3.36 12.59 11.06
CA LYS A 200 2.06 12.98 11.62
C LYS A 200 1.05 11.85 11.45
N SER A 201 0.88 11.32 10.24
CA SER A 201 -0.09 10.25 9.96
C SER A 201 0.21 8.98 10.76
N VAL A 202 1.47 8.60 10.91
CA VAL A 202 1.87 7.44 11.73
C VAL A 202 1.51 7.66 13.19
N ASN A 203 1.81 8.83 13.75
CA ASN A 203 1.48 9.14 15.16
C ASN A 203 -0.05 9.10 15.39
N GLU A 204 -0.84 9.67 14.49
CA GLU A 204 -2.31 9.63 14.56
C GLU A 204 -2.84 8.18 14.55
N VAL A 205 -2.26 7.30 13.74
CA VAL A 205 -2.62 5.87 13.72
C VAL A 205 -2.22 5.18 15.03
N LEU A 206 -1.03 5.44 15.54
CA LEU A 206 -0.56 4.84 16.79
C LEU A 206 -1.43 5.28 17.97
N ASP A 207 -1.81 6.55 18.04
CA ASP A 207 -2.71 7.07 19.06
C ASP A 207 -4.09 6.40 19.01
N ILE A 208 -4.66 6.23 17.83
CA ILE A 208 -5.92 5.49 17.66
C ILE A 208 -5.76 4.04 18.12
N ARG A 209 -4.72 3.35 17.70
CA ARG A 209 -4.49 1.92 18.01
C ARG A 209 -4.26 1.68 19.51
N ALA A 210 -3.62 2.60 20.19
CA ALA A 210 -3.45 2.53 21.65
C ALA A 210 -4.78 2.53 22.41
N ASN A 211 -5.85 3.06 21.81
CA ASN A 211 -7.19 3.17 22.38
C ASN A 211 -8.17 2.08 21.90
N ILE A 212 -7.75 1.21 20.98
CA ILE A 212 -8.57 0.05 20.52
C ILE A 212 -8.39 -1.09 21.54
N LYS A 213 -9.50 -1.45 22.20
CA LYS A 213 -9.57 -2.59 23.13
C LYS A 213 -9.84 -3.90 22.39
#